data_c65cb0070aa8ea6425321c3d90a8f4b2
#
_entry.id   c65cb0070aa8ea6425321c3d90a8f4b2
#
_cell.length_a   1.000
_cell.length_b   1.000
_cell.length_c   1.000
_cell.angle_alpha   90.00
_cell.angle_beta   90.00
_cell.angle_gamma   90.00
#
_symmetry.space_group_name_H-M   'P 1'
#
loop_
_entity.id
_entity.type
_entity.pdbx_description
1 polymer ?
#
loop_
_entity_poly.entity_id
_entity_poly.type
_entity_poly.pdbx_seq_one_letter_code
_entity_poly.pdbx_strand_id
1 'polypeptide(L)'
;MTGRLSSVVSPKVGYWLLVALSAVPAVYLLFAVQYSAITVPFWDHTELIHWIADWREGNFHVSSLWAPHNHTRPLVYRLVMLMNAVATDWDVRSEYIYLYLSIYGTFACFVWLARRLIGEANAVFPVTLLSVSLILFSPVGHNNHWWSMMFQLDATNFFIALSFLLVFTRPEIWSCHVVAAVSCWLAAFTLTNGFFAFVAIIITFQLSATKFTRPDRFAVFWVINLLVASACYLPGMQMESSSTHPSALELLEFSLTYLGAPLGGLLWFPYRSMFQLPMSIAVNLICGSILLVTCAALSLDALPRLRKRHPAAMVLFGFAGFAMLSAVATGWARATFDEYGVANGNASRYTIFGSYLLLGQVYYVGAALVQGWWGEQAHSILARRVVFVLAGFFACAAFVSYGRAWRVYADAHEFNRSLAQTYVWGLDPVPEDRFIHPRPEAVAYLKRQLQLLELGPYGNRAYVKAQSPVGSFSKPVYLSAARTVRQRFVATDDGLKRLSLKFVTPNGKATTGVVRWQLSEVGSQEPLARGDVEAGGARDWATMTLRLPYVVASRGRTYELALSGTGEDSTALGLPLYEPVESSGQPVLLSDDGDAQHGRFVMELTTEYAK
;
A
#
# COMPACT_ATOMS: atom_id res chain seq x y z
N MET A 1 22.63 37.85 40.48
CA MET A 1 21.66 36.78 40.64
C MET A 1 21.41 36.16 39.26
N THR A 2 22.23 35.20 38.86
CA THR A 2 22.04 34.41 37.66
C THR A 2 21.45 33.06 38.08
N GLY A 3 20.12 33.00 38.09
CA GLY A 3 19.40 31.76 38.36
C GLY A 3 19.73 30.74 37.27
N ARG A 4 20.40 29.65 37.66
CA ARG A 4 20.49 28.42 36.88
C ARG A 4 19.06 27.94 36.68
N LEU A 5 18.53 28.09 35.47
CA LEU A 5 17.47 27.23 34.99
C LEU A 5 18.05 25.82 34.96
N SER A 6 17.98 25.12 36.09
CA SER A 6 18.28 23.69 36.22
C SER A 6 17.37 22.94 35.25
N SER A 7 17.96 22.11 34.42
CA SER A 7 17.31 21.27 33.43
C SER A 7 16.08 20.55 34.04
N VAL A 8 14.89 20.95 33.57
CA VAL A 8 13.57 20.46 34.06
C VAL A 8 13.37 18.98 33.77
N VAL A 9 14.18 18.38 32.90
CA VAL A 9 14.07 16.96 32.53
C VAL A 9 15.38 16.24 32.78
N SER A 10 15.35 15.12 33.52
CA SER A 10 16.55 14.30 33.71
C SER A 10 17.00 13.70 32.36
N PRO A 11 18.31 13.52 32.14
CA PRO A 11 18.82 12.92 30.89
C PRO A 11 18.21 11.56 30.55
N LYS A 12 17.87 10.75 31.55
CA LYS A 12 17.21 9.44 31.38
C LYS A 12 15.76 9.60 30.88
N VAL A 13 15.01 10.57 31.40
CA VAL A 13 13.64 10.85 30.97
C VAL A 13 13.63 11.35 29.51
N GLY A 14 14.56 12.26 29.15
CA GLY A 14 14.71 12.71 27.77
C GLY A 14 15.05 11.59 26.80
N TYR A 15 15.91 10.67 27.20
CA TYR A 15 16.23 9.48 26.41
C TYR A 15 14.98 8.62 26.09
N TRP A 16 14.24 8.23 27.13
CA TRP A 16 13.05 7.38 26.96
C TRP A 16 11.91 8.10 26.25
N LEU A 17 11.80 9.40 26.41
CA LEU A 17 10.84 10.21 25.64
C LEU A 17 11.12 10.15 24.14
N LEU A 18 12.39 10.30 23.72
CA LEU A 18 12.76 10.19 22.31
C LEU A 18 12.54 8.77 21.75
N VAL A 19 12.82 7.73 22.56
CA VAL A 19 12.51 6.35 22.17
C VAL A 19 11.01 6.17 22.00
N ALA A 20 10.19 6.68 22.90
CA ALA A 20 8.73 6.63 22.78
C ALA A 20 8.23 7.43 21.55
N LEU A 21 8.78 8.62 21.31
CA LEU A 21 8.45 9.43 20.13
C LEU A 21 8.82 8.73 18.83
N SER A 22 9.85 7.89 18.80
CA SER A 22 10.20 7.10 17.61
C SER A 22 9.17 6.02 17.25
N ALA A 23 8.28 5.64 18.17
CA ALA A 23 7.18 4.74 17.87
C ALA A 23 5.97 5.45 17.23
N VAL A 24 5.86 6.77 17.40
CA VAL A 24 4.69 7.55 16.90
C VAL A 24 4.50 7.44 15.39
N PRO A 25 5.55 7.59 14.54
CA PRO A 25 5.39 7.41 13.10
C PRO A 25 4.92 6.01 12.69
N ALA A 26 5.41 4.98 13.38
CA ALA A 26 4.99 3.59 13.13
C ALA A 26 3.51 3.37 13.46
N VAL A 27 3.06 3.87 14.62
CA VAL A 27 1.65 3.82 15.03
C VAL A 27 0.77 4.65 14.09
N TYR A 28 1.23 5.84 13.70
CA TYR A 28 0.53 6.66 12.71
C TYR A 28 0.29 5.90 11.41
N LEU A 29 1.34 5.25 10.86
CA LEU A 29 1.21 4.48 9.62
C LEU A 29 0.22 3.33 9.77
N LEU A 30 0.24 2.61 10.90
CA LEU A 30 -0.71 1.53 11.15
C LEU A 30 -2.17 2.03 11.02
N PHE A 31 -2.50 3.14 11.68
CA PHE A 31 -3.84 3.73 11.60
C PHE A 31 -4.14 4.28 10.20
N ALA A 32 -3.19 4.96 9.57
CA ALA A 32 -3.36 5.53 8.24
C ALA A 32 -3.68 4.44 7.19
N VAL A 33 -2.94 3.32 7.23
CA VAL A 33 -3.18 2.18 6.34
C VAL A 33 -4.55 1.55 6.62
N GLN A 34 -4.88 1.25 7.88
CA GLN A 34 -6.19 0.66 8.21
C GLN A 34 -7.36 1.55 7.79
N TYR A 35 -7.20 2.87 7.89
CA TYR A 35 -8.22 3.83 7.50
C TYR A 35 -8.40 3.95 5.99
N SER A 36 -7.31 3.91 5.21
CA SER A 36 -7.29 4.22 3.78
C SER A 36 -7.17 3.01 2.86
N ALA A 37 -6.96 1.82 3.41
CA ALA A 37 -6.69 0.59 2.66
C ALA A 37 -7.74 0.30 1.58
N ILE A 38 -7.30 0.04 0.35
CA ILE A 38 -8.16 -0.53 -0.70
C ILE A 38 -8.45 -1.99 -0.34
N THR A 39 -9.73 -2.32 -0.28
CA THR A 39 -10.20 -3.63 0.17
C THR A 39 -10.75 -4.53 -0.94
N VAL A 40 -10.65 -4.07 -2.18
CA VAL A 40 -11.11 -4.77 -3.38
C VAL A 40 -10.00 -4.80 -4.42
N PRO A 41 -10.00 -5.75 -5.38
CA PRO A 41 -9.03 -5.76 -6.48
C PRO A 41 -9.05 -4.46 -7.27
N PHE A 42 -7.87 -3.91 -7.52
CA PHE A 42 -7.70 -2.59 -8.13
C PHE A 42 -6.49 -2.58 -9.06
N TRP A 43 -6.65 -1.95 -10.24
CA TRP A 43 -5.58 -1.75 -11.24
C TRP A 43 -4.88 -3.07 -11.60
N ASP A 44 -3.56 -3.19 -11.40
CA ASP A 44 -2.76 -4.36 -11.77
C ASP A 44 -3.17 -5.65 -11.01
N HIS A 45 -3.95 -5.56 -9.93
CA HIS A 45 -4.58 -6.74 -9.34
C HIS A 45 -5.43 -7.51 -10.33
N THR A 46 -5.96 -6.85 -11.37
CA THR A 46 -6.79 -7.50 -12.41
C THR A 46 -6.04 -8.62 -13.12
N GLU A 47 -4.71 -8.58 -13.18
CA GLU A 47 -3.92 -9.63 -13.81
C GLU A 47 -3.88 -10.93 -12.99
N LEU A 48 -4.01 -10.84 -11.66
CA LEU A 48 -3.98 -12.02 -10.80
C LEU A 48 -5.17 -12.96 -11.03
N ILE A 49 -6.29 -12.42 -11.52
CA ILE A 49 -7.52 -13.22 -11.70
C ILE A 49 -7.30 -14.40 -12.66
N HIS A 50 -6.51 -14.22 -13.71
CA HIS A 50 -6.22 -15.28 -14.67
C HIS A 50 -5.49 -16.43 -13.98
N TRP A 51 -4.48 -16.15 -13.16
CA TRP A 51 -3.72 -17.21 -12.47
C TRP A 51 -4.53 -17.90 -11.39
N ILE A 52 -5.42 -17.17 -10.71
CA ILE A 52 -6.32 -17.76 -9.72
C ILE A 52 -7.36 -18.65 -10.42
N ALA A 53 -7.88 -18.22 -11.57
CA ALA A 53 -8.78 -19.03 -12.39
C ALA A 53 -8.09 -20.32 -12.86
N ASP A 54 -6.92 -20.20 -13.48
CA ASP A 54 -6.12 -21.34 -13.94
C ASP A 54 -5.80 -22.32 -12.79
N TRP A 55 -5.48 -21.78 -11.61
CA TRP A 55 -5.23 -22.58 -10.41
C TRP A 55 -6.48 -23.39 -10.00
N ARG A 56 -7.64 -22.72 -9.98
CA ARG A 56 -8.91 -23.35 -9.60
C ARG A 56 -9.37 -24.40 -10.60
N GLU A 57 -9.07 -24.21 -11.87
CA GLU A 57 -9.39 -25.13 -12.97
C GLU A 57 -8.37 -26.26 -13.14
N GLY A 58 -7.25 -26.22 -12.41
CA GLY A 58 -6.16 -27.19 -12.55
C GLY A 58 -5.26 -26.98 -13.76
N ASN A 59 -5.41 -25.86 -14.44
CA ASN A 59 -4.66 -25.48 -15.66
C ASN A 59 -3.44 -24.59 -15.37
N PHE A 60 -3.11 -24.38 -14.11
CA PHE A 60 -2.04 -23.49 -13.71
C PHE A 60 -0.65 -24.01 -14.09
N HIS A 61 0.07 -23.23 -14.86
CA HIS A 61 1.46 -23.51 -15.21
C HIS A 61 2.41 -22.66 -14.35
N VAL A 62 3.33 -23.31 -13.65
CA VAL A 62 4.35 -22.62 -12.82
C VAL A 62 5.18 -21.63 -13.64
N SER A 63 5.38 -21.88 -14.94
CA SER A 63 6.04 -20.95 -15.87
C SER A 63 5.35 -19.57 -15.95
N SER A 64 4.04 -19.50 -15.68
CA SER A 64 3.30 -18.23 -15.67
C SER A 64 3.79 -17.27 -14.59
N LEU A 65 4.28 -17.80 -13.45
CA LEU A 65 4.90 -16.97 -12.40
C LEU A 65 6.20 -16.32 -12.88
N TRP A 66 6.88 -16.96 -13.84
CA TRP A 66 8.15 -16.50 -14.39
C TRP A 66 7.99 -15.48 -15.52
N ALA A 67 6.80 -15.31 -16.05
CA ALA A 67 6.54 -14.40 -17.16
C ALA A 67 6.93 -12.95 -16.81
N PRO A 68 7.49 -12.17 -17.75
CA PRO A 68 7.73 -10.74 -17.55
C PRO A 68 6.40 -10.00 -17.29
N HIS A 69 6.50 -8.90 -16.53
CA HIS A 69 5.45 -7.91 -16.38
C HIS A 69 6.08 -6.53 -16.57
N ASN A 70 5.72 -5.84 -17.63
CA ASN A 70 6.40 -4.62 -18.06
C ASN A 70 7.94 -4.86 -18.11
N HIS A 71 8.71 -4.03 -17.37
CA HIS A 71 10.18 -4.14 -17.27
C HIS A 71 10.64 -4.92 -16.03
N THR A 72 9.77 -5.73 -15.42
CA THR A 72 10.06 -6.49 -14.20
C THR A 72 9.70 -7.96 -14.32
N ARG A 73 10.25 -8.78 -13.43
CA ARG A 73 9.89 -10.19 -13.27
C ARG A 73 9.53 -10.42 -11.79
N PRO A 74 8.28 -10.09 -11.38
CA PRO A 74 7.89 -10.04 -9.98
C PRO A 74 7.49 -11.42 -9.43
N LEU A 75 8.39 -12.40 -9.52
CA LEU A 75 8.15 -13.79 -9.11
C LEU A 75 7.70 -13.91 -7.64
N VAL A 76 8.43 -13.24 -6.73
CA VAL A 76 8.13 -13.32 -5.28
C VAL A 76 6.77 -12.71 -4.98
N TYR A 77 6.48 -11.56 -5.59
CA TYR A 77 5.16 -10.91 -5.49
C TYR A 77 4.05 -11.84 -5.95
N ARG A 78 4.17 -12.40 -7.15
CA ARG A 78 3.16 -13.30 -7.74
C ARG A 78 2.92 -14.53 -6.88
N LEU A 79 4.00 -15.14 -6.39
CA LEU A 79 3.90 -16.31 -5.52
C LEU A 79 3.15 -15.99 -4.23
N VAL A 80 3.50 -14.89 -3.56
CA VAL A 80 2.85 -14.47 -2.32
C VAL A 80 1.38 -14.14 -2.56
N MET A 81 1.05 -13.40 -3.63
CA MET A 81 -0.33 -13.03 -3.95
C MET A 81 -1.18 -14.24 -4.32
N LEU A 82 -0.66 -15.15 -5.13
CA LEU A 82 -1.38 -16.39 -5.47
C LEU A 82 -1.63 -17.24 -4.23
N MET A 83 -0.62 -17.43 -3.39
CA MET A 83 -0.77 -18.16 -2.12
C MET A 83 -1.82 -17.52 -1.22
N ASN A 84 -1.78 -16.19 -1.09
CA ASN A 84 -2.77 -15.44 -0.32
C ASN A 84 -4.19 -15.62 -0.89
N ALA A 85 -4.34 -15.47 -2.20
CA ALA A 85 -5.62 -15.59 -2.86
C ALA A 85 -6.22 -16.99 -2.68
N VAL A 86 -5.41 -18.04 -2.81
CA VAL A 86 -5.84 -19.44 -2.59
C VAL A 86 -6.22 -19.68 -1.12
N ALA A 87 -5.46 -19.12 -0.17
CA ALA A 87 -5.69 -19.33 1.25
C ALA A 87 -6.89 -18.55 1.81
N THR A 88 -7.23 -17.39 1.21
CA THR A 88 -8.22 -16.44 1.76
C THR A 88 -9.42 -16.19 0.84
N ASP A 89 -9.55 -16.95 -0.27
CA ASP A 89 -10.49 -16.67 -1.36
C ASP A 89 -10.35 -15.21 -1.87
N TRP A 90 -9.10 -14.80 -1.95
CA TRP A 90 -8.66 -13.46 -2.35
C TRP A 90 -9.28 -12.32 -1.53
N ASP A 91 -9.23 -12.42 -0.21
CA ASP A 91 -9.50 -11.26 0.65
C ASP A 91 -8.31 -10.28 0.58
N VAL A 92 -8.47 -9.22 -0.21
CA VAL A 92 -7.43 -8.19 -0.42
C VAL A 92 -6.95 -7.56 0.91
N ARG A 93 -7.79 -7.55 1.94
CA ARG A 93 -7.41 -7.03 3.27
C ARG A 93 -6.30 -7.84 3.91
N SER A 94 -6.23 -9.15 3.63
CA SER A 94 -5.18 -10.02 4.16
C SER A 94 -3.80 -9.71 3.57
N GLU A 95 -3.74 -9.09 2.39
CA GLU A 95 -2.48 -8.71 1.74
C GLU A 95 -1.72 -7.65 2.52
N TYR A 96 -2.41 -6.80 3.31
CA TYR A 96 -1.76 -5.79 4.14
C TYR A 96 -0.87 -6.38 5.25
N ILE A 97 -1.06 -7.65 5.60
CA ILE A 97 -0.15 -8.36 6.52
C ILE A 97 1.28 -8.39 5.93
N TYR A 98 1.42 -8.65 4.63
CA TYR A 98 2.72 -8.69 3.95
C TYR A 98 3.35 -7.30 3.88
N LEU A 99 2.52 -6.25 3.65
CA LEU A 99 2.96 -4.86 3.72
C LEU A 99 3.52 -4.53 5.10
N TYR A 100 2.78 -4.82 6.17
CA TYR A 100 3.23 -4.58 7.54
C TYR A 100 4.50 -5.36 7.87
N LEU A 101 4.56 -6.65 7.57
CA LEU A 101 5.76 -7.46 7.80
C LEU A 101 6.97 -6.88 7.11
N SER A 102 6.82 -6.38 5.88
CA SER A 102 7.91 -5.79 5.11
C SER A 102 8.39 -4.46 5.70
N ILE A 103 7.49 -3.53 6.00
CA ILE A 103 7.84 -2.21 6.54
C ILE A 103 8.43 -2.32 7.95
N TYR A 104 7.76 -3.08 8.85
CA TYR A 104 8.25 -3.24 10.23
C TYR A 104 9.51 -4.12 10.28
N GLY A 105 9.64 -5.10 9.38
CA GLY A 105 10.87 -5.87 9.20
C GLY A 105 12.04 -4.98 8.77
N THR A 106 11.82 -4.05 7.84
CA THR A 106 12.81 -3.04 7.44
C THR A 106 13.20 -2.17 8.62
N PHE A 107 12.23 -1.69 9.39
CA PHE A 107 12.50 -0.90 10.60
C PHE A 107 13.33 -1.68 11.62
N ALA A 108 13.02 -2.96 11.85
CA ALA A 108 13.80 -3.82 12.73
C ALA A 108 15.26 -3.97 12.25
N CYS A 109 15.50 -4.11 10.94
CA CYS A 109 16.86 -4.11 10.37
C CYS A 109 17.58 -2.79 10.67
N PHE A 110 16.92 -1.66 10.51
CA PHE A 110 17.51 -0.35 10.77
C PHE A 110 17.72 -0.07 12.28
N VAL A 111 16.83 -0.52 13.16
CA VAL A 111 17.06 -0.47 14.60
C VAL A 111 18.28 -1.31 14.99
N TRP A 112 18.43 -2.50 14.42
CA TRP A 112 19.60 -3.33 14.66
C TRP A 112 20.89 -2.66 14.17
N LEU A 113 20.83 -2.02 13.00
CA LEU A 113 21.95 -1.27 12.45
C LEU A 113 22.35 -0.13 13.40
N ALA A 114 21.39 0.66 13.92
CA ALA A 114 21.64 1.70 14.91
C ALA A 114 22.31 1.15 16.18
N ARG A 115 21.82 0.00 16.70
CA ARG A 115 22.42 -0.69 17.85
C ARG A 115 23.89 -1.04 17.61
N ARG A 116 24.20 -1.54 16.43
CA ARG A 116 25.56 -1.95 16.06
C ARG A 116 26.52 -0.79 15.85
N LEU A 117 26.06 0.31 15.27
CA LEU A 117 26.91 1.45 14.90
C LEU A 117 27.08 2.48 16.03
N ILE A 118 26.04 2.66 16.84
CA ILE A 118 25.93 3.76 17.82
C ILE A 118 25.92 3.22 19.26
N GLY A 119 25.24 2.09 19.49
CA GLY A 119 25.05 1.52 20.82
C GLY A 119 23.90 2.17 21.59
N GLU A 120 23.10 1.34 22.27
CA GLU A 120 21.87 1.78 22.95
C GLU A 120 22.10 2.72 24.15
N ALA A 121 23.23 2.61 24.80
CA ALA A 121 23.54 3.44 25.98
C ALA A 121 23.88 4.91 25.63
N ASN A 122 24.05 5.22 24.35
CA ASN A 122 24.46 6.56 23.90
C ASN A 122 23.25 7.46 23.62
N ALA A 123 23.32 8.73 24.01
CA ALA A 123 22.26 9.71 23.80
C ALA A 123 21.98 10.01 22.29
N VAL A 124 22.89 9.67 21.38
CA VAL A 124 22.72 9.80 19.94
C VAL A 124 21.79 8.68 19.40
N PHE A 125 21.71 7.53 20.07
CA PHE A 125 20.89 6.41 19.63
C PHE A 125 19.38 6.76 19.47
N PRO A 126 18.68 7.34 20.48
CA PRO A 126 17.27 7.65 20.34
C PRO A 126 17.00 8.76 19.31
N VAL A 127 17.93 9.69 19.07
CA VAL A 127 17.82 10.70 18.00
C VAL A 127 17.92 10.03 16.62
N THR A 128 18.89 9.12 16.44
CA THR A 128 19.01 8.34 15.21
C THR A 128 17.76 7.49 14.98
N LEU A 129 17.26 6.82 16.03
CA LEU A 129 16.06 6.00 15.96
C LEU A 129 14.82 6.80 15.54
N LEU A 130 14.63 7.99 16.12
CA LEU A 130 13.55 8.89 15.74
C LEU A 130 13.69 9.34 14.27
N SER A 131 14.90 9.73 13.85
CA SER A 131 15.16 10.13 12.46
C SER A 131 14.84 9.00 11.47
N VAL A 132 15.30 7.79 11.75
CA VAL A 132 15.02 6.59 10.94
C VAL A 132 13.52 6.32 10.87
N SER A 133 12.83 6.40 12.01
CA SER A 133 11.39 6.19 12.08
C SER A 133 10.61 7.23 11.26
N LEU A 134 10.94 8.52 11.39
CA LEU A 134 10.33 9.60 10.61
C LEU A 134 10.56 9.45 9.10
N ILE A 135 11.71 8.93 8.68
CA ILE A 135 12.03 8.71 7.26
C ILE A 135 11.28 7.49 6.74
N LEU A 136 11.34 6.37 7.44
CA LEU A 136 10.82 5.08 6.96
C LEU A 136 9.28 5.05 6.93
N PHE A 137 8.62 5.55 7.99
CA PHE A 137 7.17 5.61 8.08
C PHE A 137 6.58 6.90 7.48
N SER A 138 7.38 7.61 6.67
CA SER A 138 6.98 8.88 6.09
C SER A 138 5.76 8.73 5.19
N PRO A 139 4.73 9.58 5.37
CA PRO A 139 3.58 9.61 4.47
C PRO A 139 3.93 10.08 3.05
N VAL A 140 5.16 10.50 2.80
CA VAL A 140 5.63 10.80 1.43
C VAL A 140 5.49 9.57 0.53
N GLY A 141 5.63 8.36 1.11
CA GLY A 141 5.39 7.08 0.44
C GLY A 141 3.92 6.63 0.40
N HIS A 142 2.94 7.52 0.55
CA HIS A 142 1.53 7.18 0.75
C HIS A 142 0.96 6.19 -0.26
N ASN A 143 1.34 6.24 -1.55
CA ASN A 143 0.88 5.29 -2.55
C ASN A 143 1.26 3.84 -2.23
N ASN A 144 2.37 3.62 -1.51
CA ASN A 144 2.77 2.29 -1.07
C ASN A 144 1.90 1.79 0.10
N HIS A 145 1.21 2.71 0.79
CA HIS A 145 0.52 2.40 2.03
C HIS A 145 -0.96 2.05 1.86
N TRP A 146 -1.68 2.72 0.96
CA TRP A 146 -3.12 2.51 0.81
C TRP A 146 -3.49 1.46 -0.24
N TRP A 147 -2.52 0.99 -1.05
CA TRP A 147 -2.70 -0.05 -2.04
C TRP A 147 -1.83 -1.27 -1.74
N SER A 148 -2.44 -2.40 -1.36
CA SER A 148 -1.74 -3.60 -0.88
C SER A 148 -0.74 -4.17 -1.89
N MET A 149 -1.01 -4.08 -3.20
CA MET A 149 -0.09 -4.52 -4.24
C MET A 149 1.29 -3.86 -4.14
N MET A 150 1.35 -2.64 -3.60
CA MET A 150 2.62 -1.93 -3.42
C MET A 150 3.54 -2.59 -2.37
N PHE A 151 3.07 -3.63 -1.64
CA PHE A 151 3.95 -4.38 -0.76
C PHE A 151 5.20 -4.92 -1.47
N GLN A 152 5.16 -5.11 -2.80
CA GLN A 152 6.33 -5.49 -3.59
C GLN A 152 7.51 -4.50 -3.44
N LEU A 153 7.24 -3.19 -3.30
CA LEU A 153 8.28 -2.20 -3.06
C LEU A 153 8.83 -2.33 -1.64
N ASP A 154 7.95 -2.50 -0.66
CA ASP A 154 8.34 -2.63 0.74
C ASP A 154 9.05 -3.96 1.02
N ALA A 155 8.62 -5.06 0.38
CA ALA A 155 9.32 -6.34 0.44
C ALA A 155 10.72 -6.25 -0.17
N THR A 156 10.84 -5.60 -1.34
CA THR A 156 12.15 -5.33 -1.97
C THR A 156 13.04 -4.54 -1.00
N ASN A 157 12.49 -3.49 -0.40
CA ASN A 157 13.20 -2.67 0.58
C ASN A 157 13.64 -3.48 1.81
N PHE A 158 12.78 -4.36 2.34
CA PHE A 158 13.11 -5.24 3.45
C PHE A 158 14.28 -6.17 3.10
N PHE A 159 14.23 -6.82 1.95
CA PHE A 159 15.30 -7.72 1.54
C PHE A 159 16.62 -6.98 1.29
N ILE A 160 16.60 -5.77 0.75
CA ILE A 160 17.78 -4.92 0.59
C ILE A 160 18.33 -4.50 1.96
N ALA A 161 17.48 -4.03 2.88
CA ALA A 161 17.88 -3.62 4.22
C ALA A 161 18.52 -4.78 4.99
N LEU A 162 17.94 -5.99 4.90
CA LEU A 162 18.49 -7.20 5.52
C LEU A 162 19.86 -7.55 4.93
N SER A 163 20.00 -7.49 3.61
CA SER A 163 21.29 -7.75 2.94
C SER A 163 22.37 -6.78 3.40
N PHE A 164 22.08 -5.48 3.41
CA PHE A 164 23.01 -4.45 3.84
C PHE A 164 23.34 -4.56 5.33
N LEU A 165 22.36 -4.87 6.17
CA LEU A 165 22.59 -5.12 7.60
C LEU A 165 23.62 -6.24 7.79
N LEU A 166 23.43 -7.39 7.14
CA LEU A 166 24.29 -8.57 7.29
C LEU A 166 25.70 -8.30 6.80
N VAL A 167 25.82 -7.77 5.57
CA VAL A 167 27.10 -7.60 4.87
C VAL A 167 27.92 -6.46 5.47
N PHE A 168 27.31 -5.32 5.79
CA PHE A 168 28.05 -4.13 6.24
C PHE A 168 28.38 -4.15 7.73
N THR A 169 27.61 -4.91 8.55
CA THR A 169 27.96 -5.07 9.98
C THR A 169 28.91 -6.22 10.25
N ARG A 170 29.01 -7.19 9.33
CA ARG A 170 29.88 -8.37 9.45
C ARG A 170 30.57 -8.72 8.13
N PRO A 171 31.41 -7.80 7.60
CA PRO A 171 31.92 -7.89 6.23
C PRO A 171 32.89 -9.07 5.98
N GLU A 172 33.39 -9.72 7.03
CA GLU A 172 34.32 -10.84 6.90
C GLU A 172 33.65 -12.23 7.08
N ILE A 173 32.35 -12.27 7.40
CA ILE A 173 31.64 -13.52 7.71
C ILE A 173 30.92 -14.06 6.47
N TRP A 174 31.40 -15.18 5.92
CA TRP A 174 30.84 -15.81 4.72
C TRP A 174 29.36 -16.17 4.82
N SER A 175 28.90 -16.70 5.95
CA SER A 175 27.46 -17.02 6.12
C SER A 175 26.57 -15.79 6.00
N CYS A 176 27.05 -14.62 6.43
CA CYS A 176 26.32 -13.36 6.24
C CYS A 176 26.21 -13.00 4.76
N HIS A 177 27.26 -13.22 3.97
CA HIS A 177 27.23 -12.98 2.51
C HIS A 177 26.27 -13.94 1.79
N VAL A 178 26.26 -15.21 2.17
CA VAL A 178 25.36 -16.20 1.57
C VAL A 178 23.90 -15.85 1.85
N VAL A 179 23.54 -15.58 3.11
CA VAL A 179 22.17 -15.19 3.48
C VAL A 179 21.77 -13.87 2.83
N ALA A 180 22.69 -12.90 2.77
CA ALA A 180 22.45 -11.63 2.10
C ALA A 180 22.28 -11.80 0.57
N ALA A 181 23.01 -12.72 -0.06
CA ALA A 181 22.86 -13.01 -1.48
C ALA A 181 21.45 -13.59 -1.76
N VAL A 182 20.97 -14.53 -0.96
CA VAL A 182 19.60 -15.03 -1.05
C VAL A 182 18.59 -13.88 -0.90
N SER A 183 18.81 -12.99 0.06
CA SER A 183 17.96 -11.81 0.26
C SER A 183 17.99 -10.86 -0.95
N CYS A 184 19.15 -10.60 -1.55
CA CYS A 184 19.26 -9.81 -2.78
C CYS A 184 18.55 -10.48 -3.99
N TRP A 185 18.62 -11.82 -4.08
CA TRP A 185 17.87 -12.56 -5.09
C TRP A 185 16.35 -12.35 -4.90
N LEU A 186 15.86 -12.51 -3.67
CA LEU A 186 14.44 -12.24 -3.37
C LEU A 186 14.06 -10.79 -3.72
N ALA A 187 14.92 -9.81 -3.40
CA ALA A 187 14.70 -8.41 -3.79
C ALA A 187 14.62 -8.25 -5.31
N ALA A 188 15.58 -8.80 -6.08
CA ALA A 188 15.64 -8.68 -7.53
C ALA A 188 14.45 -9.35 -8.23
N PHE A 189 13.99 -10.49 -7.72
CA PHE A 189 12.80 -11.19 -8.23
C PHE A 189 11.49 -10.73 -7.60
N THR A 190 11.51 -9.69 -6.79
CA THR A 190 10.32 -8.92 -6.38
C THR A 190 10.20 -7.66 -7.23
N LEU A 191 11.31 -6.90 -7.39
CA LEU A 191 11.37 -5.68 -8.19
C LEU A 191 12.79 -5.47 -8.73
N THR A 192 12.92 -4.97 -9.96
CA THR A 192 14.21 -4.74 -10.65
C THR A 192 15.20 -3.93 -9.82
N ASN A 193 14.74 -3.02 -8.97
CA ASN A 193 15.57 -2.24 -8.05
C ASN A 193 16.46 -3.11 -7.14
N GLY A 194 16.07 -4.37 -6.87
CA GLY A 194 16.88 -5.31 -6.11
C GLY A 194 18.26 -5.60 -6.73
N PHE A 195 18.41 -5.49 -8.06
CA PHE A 195 19.71 -5.64 -8.74
C PHE A 195 20.72 -4.57 -8.33
N PHE A 196 20.26 -3.36 -8.02
CA PHE A 196 21.15 -2.28 -7.62
C PHE A 196 21.80 -2.52 -6.25
N ALA A 197 21.20 -3.37 -5.41
CA ALA A 197 21.82 -3.79 -4.16
C ALA A 197 23.08 -4.63 -4.41
N PHE A 198 23.08 -5.56 -5.38
CA PHE A 198 24.29 -6.29 -5.78
C PHE A 198 25.39 -5.34 -6.21
N VAL A 199 25.06 -4.39 -7.11
CA VAL A 199 26.01 -3.43 -7.63
C VAL A 199 26.57 -2.53 -6.53
N ALA A 200 25.72 -2.03 -5.64
CA ALA A 200 26.13 -1.20 -4.51
C ALA A 200 27.09 -1.95 -3.55
N ILE A 201 26.80 -3.23 -3.28
CA ILE A 201 27.70 -4.08 -2.47
C ILE A 201 29.03 -4.30 -3.17
N ILE A 202 29.02 -4.66 -4.47
CA ILE A 202 30.25 -4.86 -5.27
C ILE A 202 31.13 -3.61 -5.21
N ILE A 203 30.57 -2.44 -5.52
CA ILE A 203 31.30 -1.17 -5.50
C ILE A 203 31.87 -0.91 -4.10
N THR A 204 31.09 -1.11 -3.04
CA THR A 204 31.49 -0.86 -1.65
C THR A 204 32.68 -1.74 -1.26
N PHE A 205 32.64 -3.04 -1.59
CA PHE A 205 33.76 -3.94 -1.30
C PHE A 205 35.00 -3.64 -2.16
N GLN A 206 34.81 -3.32 -3.44
CA GLN A 206 35.94 -2.98 -4.30
C GLN A 206 36.62 -1.68 -3.86
N LEU A 207 35.88 -0.66 -3.45
CA LEU A 207 36.41 0.58 -2.88
C LEU A 207 37.09 0.36 -1.52
N SER A 208 36.68 -0.66 -0.76
CA SER A 208 37.27 -1.04 0.52
C SER A 208 38.57 -1.82 0.37
N ALA A 209 38.88 -2.32 -0.83
CA ALA A 209 40.10 -3.10 -1.08
C ALA A 209 41.38 -2.26 -0.91
N THR A 210 42.39 -2.84 -0.30
CA THR A 210 43.70 -2.16 -0.06
C THR A 210 44.40 -1.76 -1.34
N LYS A 211 44.20 -2.56 -2.41
CA LYS A 211 44.68 -2.27 -3.77
C LYS A 211 43.50 -2.34 -4.73
N PHE A 212 43.11 -1.21 -5.28
CA PHE A 212 41.97 -1.11 -6.20
C PHE A 212 42.11 -2.00 -7.44
N THR A 213 43.37 -2.27 -7.84
CA THR A 213 43.69 -3.11 -9.00
C THR A 213 43.50 -4.62 -8.76
N ARG A 214 43.31 -5.05 -7.51
CA ARG A 214 43.06 -6.46 -7.20
C ARG A 214 41.59 -6.62 -6.79
N PRO A 215 40.87 -7.59 -7.41
CA PRO A 215 39.48 -7.84 -7.03
C PRO A 215 39.43 -8.35 -5.59
N ASP A 216 38.51 -7.78 -4.82
CA ASP A 216 38.18 -8.28 -3.49
C ASP A 216 37.42 -9.62 -3.59
N ARG A 217 37.75 -10.58 -2.75
CA ARG A 217 37.11 -11.93 -2.78
C ARG A 217 35.59 -11.88 -2.63
N PHE A 218 35.09 -10.96 -1.80
CA PHE A 218 33.67 -10.79 -1.63
C PHE A 218 33.05 -10.05 -2.81
N ALA A 219 33.74 -9.06 -3.39
CA ALA A 219 33.28 -8.42 -4.62
C ALA A 219 33.14 -9.45 -5.75
N VAL A 220 34.11 -10.39 -5.89
CA VAL A 220 34.01 -11.48 -6.87
C VAL A 220 32.78 -12.36 -6.62
N PHE A 221 32.56 -12.77 -5.38
CA PHE A 221 31.36 -13.53 -5.00
C PHE A 221 30.07 -12.81 -5.42
N TRP A 222 29.98 -11.50 -5.17
CA TRP A 222 28.82 -10.68 -5.51
C TRP A 222 28.66 -10.47 -7.02
N VAL A 223 29.76 -10.34 -7.78
CA VAL A 223 29.74 -10.30 -9.25
C VAL A 223 29.18 -11.61 -9.82
N ILE A 224 29.65 -12.76 -9.31
CA ILE A 224 29.13 -14.06 -9.74
C ILE A 224 27.61 -14.14 -9.48
N ASN A 225 27.15 -13.76 -8.29
CA ASN A 225 25.72 -13.76 -7.95
C ASN A 225 24.91 -12.82 -8.86
N LEU A 226 25.42 -11.61 -9.14
CA LEU A 226 24.81 -10.68 -10.07
C LEU A 226 24.68 -11.27 -11.48
N LEU A 227 25.73 -11.88 -12.00
CA LEU A 227 25.73 -12.49 -13.33
C LEU A 227 24.74 -13.66 -13.42
N VAL A 228 24.73 -14.53 -12.42
CA VAL A 228 23.78 -15.66 -12.36
C VAL A 228 22.35 -15.15 -12.24
N ALA A 229 22.08 -14.17 -11.34
CA ALA A 229 20.77 -13.56 -11.22
C ALA A 229 20.31 -12.92 -12.54
N SER A 230 21.19 -12.19 -13.22
CA SER A 230 20.90 -11.57 -14.53
C SER A 230 20.63 -12.63 -15.59
N ALA A 231 21.41 -13.70 -15.64
CA ALA A 231 21.22 -14.81 -16.58
C ALA A 231 19.87 -15.52 -16.39
N CYS A 232 19.38 -15.58 -15.14
CA CYS A 232 18.03 -16.11 -14.85
C CYS A 232 16.92 -15.09 -15.14
N TYR A 233 17.18 -13.80 -14.96
CA TYR A 233 16.17 -12.75 -15.05
C TYR A 233 15.88 -12.27 -16.47
N LEU A 234 16.93 -12.08 -17.30
CA LEU A 234 16.83 -11.41 -18.61
C LEU A 234 16.18 -12.24 -19.72
N PRO A 235 16.27 -13.57 -19.79
CA PRO A 235 15.68 -14.33 -20.89
C PRO A 235 14.18 -14.07 -21.04
N GLY A 236 13.74 -13.71 -22.27
CA GLY A 236 12.36 -13.42 -22.58
C GLY A 236 11.85 -12.04 -22.12
N MET A 237 12.72 -11.18 -21.55
CA MET A 237 12.36 -9.79 -21.30
C MET A 237 12.26 -9.03 -22.61
N GLN A 238 11.09 -8.49 -22.89
CA GLN A 238 10.92 -7.54 -23.98
C GLN A 238 11.24 -6.14 -23.45
N MET A 239 12.36 -5.58 -23.88
CA MET A 239 12.62 -4.17 -23.64
C MET A 239 11.83 -3.40 -24.70
N GLU A 240 10.70 -2.85 -24.32
CA GLU A 240 10.06 -1.83 -25.15
C GLU A 240 11.06 -0.68 -25.32
N SER A 241 11.55 -0.51 -26.52
CA SER A 241 12.37 0.67 -26.85
C SER A 241 11.41 1.88 -26.80
N SER A 242 11.47 2.66 -25.71
CA SER A 242 10.89 3.99 -25.75
C SER A 242 11.53 4.74 -26.93
N SER A 243 10.71 5.33 -27.78
CA SER A 243 11.19 6.09 -28.94
C SER A 243 12.01 7.32 -28.56
N THR A 244 12.04 7.67 -27.28
CA THR A 244 12.73 8.85 -26.73
C THR A 244 13.49 8.47 -25.46
N HIS A 245 14.81 8.72 -25.48
CA HIS A 245 15.64 8.62 -24.29
C HIS A 245 15.75 9.99 -23.63
N PRO A 246 15.81 10.06 -22.28
CA PRO A 246 16.02 11.34 -21.59
C PRO A 246 17.38 11.93 -21.95
N SER A 247 17.44 13.25 -22.08
CA SER A 247 18.69 13.98 -22.13
C SER A 247 19.45 13.86 -20.81
N ALA A 248 20.74 14.15 -20.83
CA ALA A 248 21.55 14.13 -19.61
C ALA A 248 21.03 15.10 -18.54
N LEU A 249 20.46 16.24 -18.96
CA LEU A 249 19.87 17.22 -18.04
C LEU A 249 18.57 16.70 -17.41
N GLU A 250 17.67 16.13 -18.19
CA GLU A 250 16.43 15.52 -17.68
C GLU A 250 16.74 14.37 -16.72
N LEU A 251 17.73 13.53 -17.03
CA LEU A 251 18.17 12.45 -16.17
C LEU A 251 18.74 12.97 -14.85
N LEU A 252 19.53 14.04 -14.88
CA LEU A 252 20.08 14.70 -13.69
C LEU A 252 18.95 15.31 -12.86
N GLU A 253 18.05 16.05 -13.48
CA GLU A 253 16.89 16.68 -12.82
C GLU A 253 15.99 15.65 -12.16
N PHE A 254 15.66 14.57 -12.88
CA PHE A 254 14.92 13.44 -12.34
C PHE A 254 15.64 12.83 -11.13
N SER A 255 16.92 12.54 -11.26
CA SER A 255 17.72 11.88 -10.21
C SER A 255 17.81 12.75 -8.94
N LEU A 256 18.04 14.05 -9.09
CA LEU A 256 18.05 14.98 -7.97
C LEU A 256 16.68 15.07 -7.28
N THR A 257 15.62 15.16 -8.09
CA THR A 257 14.23 15.17 -7.59
C THR A 257 13.92 13.89 -6.81
N TYR A 258 14.28 12.73 -7.36
CA TYR A 258 14.10 11.41 -6.73
C TYR A 258 14.84 11.29 -5.39
N LEU A 259 16.12 11.70 -5.35
CA LEU A 259 16.94 11.63 -4.14
C LEU A 259 16.51 12.65 -3.09
N GLY A 260 15.98 13.78 -3.51
CA GLY A 260 15.52 14.84 -2.64
C GLY A 260 14.11 14.65 -2.09
N ALA A 261 13.28 13.87 -2.77
CA ALA A 261 11.87 13.67 -2.42
C ALA A 261 11.63 13.20 -0.97
N PRO A 262 12.42 12.26 -0.40
CA PRO A 262 12.25 11.86 0.99
C PRO A 262 12.44 13.00 1.97
N LEU A 263 13.45 13.84 1.79
CA LEU A 263 13.73 15.00 2.66
C LEU A 263 12.76 16.15 2.41
N GLY A 264 12.52 16.49 1.15
CA GLY A 264 11.63 17.57 0.75
C GLY A 264 10.21 17.34 1.25
N GLY A 265 9.70 16.12 1.14
CA GLY A 265 8.37 15.78 1.62
C GLY A 265 8.24 15.74 3.14
N LEU A 266 9.32 15.39 3.87
CA LEU A 266 9.34 15.50 5.33
C LEU A 266 9.39 16.95 5.82
N LEU A 267 10.08 17.84 5.09
CA LEU A 267 10.13 19.24 5.43
C LEU A 267 8.85 19.98 5.04
N TRP A 268 8.26 19.63 3.93
CA TRP A 268 7.06 20.25 3.40
C TRP A 268 6.26 19.29 2.57
N PHE A 269 5.12 18.83 3.06
CA PHE A 269 4.15 18.01 2.36
C PHE A 269 3.04 18.90 1.77
N PRO A 270 3.11 19.29 0.49
CA PRO A 270 2.03 20.00 -0.15
C PRO A 270 0.93 19.01 -0.51
N TYR A 271 -0.19 19.09 0.17
CA TYR A 271 -1.38 18.35 -0.22
C TYR A 271 -1.98 18.96 -1.50
N ARG A 272 -2.23 18.13 -2.49
CA ARG A 272 -3.06 18.49 -3.66
C ARG A 272 -4.14 17.44 -3.90
N SER A 273 -3.78 16.18 -4.14
CA SER A 273 -4.68 15.03 -4.19
C SER A 273 -3.88 13.74 -4.08
N MET A 274 -4.56 12.61 -3.83
CA MET A 274 -3.90 11.30 -3.73
C MET A 274 -3.25 10.84 -5.05
N PHE A 275 -3.70 11.34 -6.20
CA PHE A 275 -3.19 10.99 -7.52
C PHE A 275 -2.20 11.99 -8.11
N GLN A 276 -2.12 13.19 -7.55
CA GLN A 276 -1.19 14.21 -8.04
C GLN A 276 0.17 14.05 -7.37
N LEU A 277 1.22 14.41 -8.12
CA LEU A 277 2.57 14.42 -7.58
C LEU A 277 2.66 15.47 -6.47
N PRO A 278 3.01 15.06 -5.23
CA PRO A 278 2.71 15.85 -4.05
C PRO A 278 3.64 17.04 -3.85
N MET A 279 4.72 17.20 -4.64
CA MET A 279 5.78 18.13 -4.24
C MET A 279 6.24 19.04 -5.37
N SER A 280 6.69 20.24 -4.98
CA SER A 280 7.41 21.14 -5.87
C SER A 280 8.73 20.49 -6.30
N ILE A 281 8.93 20.31 -7.60
CA ILE A 281 10.19 19.83 -8.18
C ILE A 281 11.37 20.64 -7.62
N ALA A 282 11.23 21.96 -7.54
CA ALA A 282 12.29 22.86 -7.06
C ALA A 282 12.74 22.55 -5.63
N VAL A 283 11.80 22.24 -4.71
CA VAL A 283 12.16 21.87 -3.32
C VAL A 283 12.96 20.59 -3.31
N ASN A 284 12.54 19.60 -4.10
CA ASN A 284 13.24 18.32 -4.13
C ASN A 284 14.59 18.40 -4.85
N LEU A 285 14.71 19.20 -5.90
CA LEU A 285 16.00 19.49 -6.54
C LEU A 285 17.00 20.10 -5.54
N ILE A 286 16.55 21.08 -4.75
CA ILE A 286 17.39 21.69 -3.70
C ILE A 286 17.76 20.64 -2.65
N CYS A 287 16.80 19.89 -2.13
CA CYS A 287 17.05 18.83 -1.14
C CYS A 287 18.00 17.75 -1.68
N GLY A 288 17.79 17.28 -2.91
CA GLY A 288 18.65 16.29 -3.55
C GLY A 288 20.08 16.80 -3.76
N SER A 289 20.22 18.05 -4.18
CA SER A 289 21.54 18.70 -4.33
C SER A 289 22.26 18.79 -2.98
N ILE A 290 21.57 19.22 -1.91
CA ILE A 290 22.14 19.28 -0.56
C ILE A 290 22.55 17.88 -0.10
N LEU A 291 21.71 16.87 -0.29
CA LEU A 291 22.03 15.49 0.10
C LEU A 291 23.22 14.93 -0.67
N LEU A 292 23.38 15.23 -1.94
CA LEU A 292 24.54 14.79 -2.71
C LEU A 292 25.83 15.50 -2.28
N VAL A 293 25.79 16.82 -2.07
CA VAL A 293 26.96 17.58 -1.61
C VAL A 293 27.40 17.10 -0.22
N THR A 294 26.46 16.93 0.71
CA THR A 294 26.77 16.41 2.06
C THR A 294 27.26 14.98 2.01
N CYS A 295 26.68 14.12 1.16
CA CYS A 295 27.16 12.76 0.93
C CYS A 295 28.60 12.74 0.41
N ALA A 296 28.93 13.59 -0.56
CA ALA A 296 30.29 13.70 -1.08
C ALA A 296 31.30 14.13 0.00
N ALA A 297 30.96 15.14 0.78
CA ALA A 297 31.80 15.61 1.91
C ALA A 297 32.01 14.49 2.96
N LEU A 298 30.93 13.80 3.37
CA LEU A 298 31.02 12.68 4.31
C LEU A 298 31.79 11.48 3.72
N SER A 299 31.69 11.25 2.41
CA SER A 299 32.42 10.18 1.73
C SER A 299 33.92 10.41 1.73
N LEU A 300 34.39 11.65 1.58
CA LEU A 300 35.79 12.01 1.72
C LEU A 300 36.33 11.69 3.12
N ASP A 301 35.56 12.04 4.16
CA ASP A 301 35.90 11.70 5.55
C ASP A 301 35.83 10.19 5.82
N ALA A 302 34.89 9.49 5.19
CA ALA A 302 34.66 8.05 5.39
C ALA A 302 35.66 7.15 4.64
N LEU A 303 36.31 7.63 3.58
CA LEU A 303 37.16 6.82 2.69
C LEU A 303 38.29 6.08 3.43
N PRO A 304 39.05 6.69 4.36
CA PRO A 304 40.06 5.96 5.14
C PRO A 304 39.47 4.86 6.04
N ARG A 305 38.25 5.05 6.53
CA ARG A 305 37.50 4.08 7.35
C ARG A 305 36.91 2.96 6.48
N LEU A 306 36.47 3.28 5.28
CA LEU A 306 36.00 2.30 4.30
C LEU A 306 37.11 1.30 3.95
N ARG A 307 38.34 1.76 3.75
CA ARG A 307 39.50 0.89 3.50
C ARG A 307 39.82 -0.07 4.65
N LYS A 308 39.38 0.28 5.87
CA LYS A 308 39.43 -0.59 7.07
C LYS A 308 38.15 -1.40 7.25
N ARG A 309 37.23 -1.36 6.31
CA ARG A 309 35.90 -1.98 6.36
C ARG A 309 35.09 -1.62 7.61
N HIS A 310 35.26 -0.36 8.05
CA HIS A 310 34.49 0.11 9.19
C HIS A 310 32.97 0.13 8.84
N PRO A 311 32.09 -0.52 9.65
CA PRO A 311 30.69 -0.71 9.29
C PRO A 311 29.93 0.57 8.92
N ALA A 312 30.13 1.67 9.65
CA ALA A 312 29.46 2.94 9.34
C ALA A 312 29.86 3.53 7.98
N ALA A 313 31.14 3.38 7.58
CA ALA A 313 31.59 3.81 6.25
C ALA A 313 31.02 2.90 5.16
N MET A 314 30.97 1.58 5.39
CA MET A 314 30.36 0.66 4.44
C MET A 314 28.86 0.96 4.25
N VAL A 315 28.15 1.28 5.32
CA VAL A 315 26.73 1.68 5.27
C VAL A 315 26.56 2.97 4.45
N LEU A 316 27.39 4.00 4.68
CA LEU A 316 27.31 5.25 3.91
C LEU A 316 27.47 4.99 2.42
N PHE A 317 28.54 4.28 2.01
CA PHE A 317 28.84 4.02 0.60
C PHE A 317 27.82 3.08 -0.04
N GLY A 318 27.41 2.00 0.66
CA GLY A 318 26.42 1.06 0.14
C GLY A 318 25.04 1.68 -0.04
N PHE A 319 24.58 2.45 0.94
CA PHE A 319 23.27 3.13 0.89
C PHE A 319 23.27 4.23 -0.18
N ALA A 320 24.30 5.06 -0.23
CA ALA A 320 24.42 6.10 -1.26
C ALA A 320 24.52 5.51 -2.66
N GLY A 321 25.35 4.48 -2.84
CA GLY A 321 25.48 3.79 -4.12
C GLY A 321 24.17 3.20 -4.60
N PHE A 322 23.42 2.52 -3.71
CA PHE A 322 22.11 1.97 -4.03
C PHE A 322 21.09 3.06 -4.42
N ALA A 323 21.00 4.13 -3.64
CA ALA A 323 20.05 5.22 -3.90
C ALA A 323 20.35 5.92 -5.24
N MET A 324 21.61 6.22 -5.52
CA MET A 324 22.03 6.85 -6.77
C MET A 324 21.78 5.95 -7.99
N LEU A 325 22.12 4.66 -7.90
CA LEU A 325 21.85 3.70 -8.98
C LEU A 325 20.34 3.57 -9.24
N SER A 326 19.54 3.49 -8.18
CA SER A 326 18.08 3.45 -8.29
C SER A 326 17.53 4.71 -8.95
N ALA A 327 18.01 5.90 -8.56
CA ALA A 327 17.58 7.17 -9.13
C ALA A 327 17.88 7.29 -10.63
N VAL A 328 19.12 6.97 -11.02
CA VAL A 328 19.56 7.04 -12.43
C VAL A 328 18.80 6.02 -13.29
N ALA A 329 18.69 4.77 -12.84
CA ALA A 329 18.02 3.73 -13.62
C ALA A 329 16.50 3.97 -13.71
N THR A 330 15.86 4.45 -12.63
CA THR A 330 14.45 4.83 -12.68
C THR A 330 14.26 6.04 -13.59
N GLY A 331 15.15 7.03 -13.53
CA GLY A 331 15.13 8.20 -14.40
C GLY A 331 15.27 7.83 -15.86
N TRP A 332 16.19 6.92 -16.20
CA TRP A 332 16.34 6.42 -17.56
C TRP A 332 15.06 5.81 -18.13
N ALA A 333 14.30 5.10 -17.29
CA ALA A 333 13.09 4.42 -17.70
C ALA A 333 11.82 5.30 -17.63
N ARG A 334 11.84 6.41 -16.87
CA ARG A 334 10.61 7.13 -16.51
C ARG A 334 10.62 8.63 -16.80
N ALA A 335 11.77 9.25 -17.04
CA ALA A 335 11.84 10.70 -17.25
C ALA A 335 11.14 11.18 -18.53
N THR A 336 10.91 10.28 -19.50
CA THR A 336 10.22 10.56 -20.77
C THR A 336 9.01 9.66 -21.01
N PHE A 337 8.55 8.93 -19.97
CA PHE A 337 7.55 7.86 -20.12
C PHE A 337 6.12 8.40 -20.36
N ASP A 338 5.77 9.53 -19.75
CA ASP A 338 4.44 10.12 -19.80
C ASP A 338 4.52 11.66 -19.74
N GLU A 339 3.36 12.32 -19.70
CA GLU A 339 3.22 13.79 -19.63
C GLU A 339 3.86 14.41 -18.37
N TYR A 340 4.09 13.63 -17.32
CA TYR A 340 4.73 14.12 -16.10
C TYR A 340 6.25 14.23 -16.22
N GLY A 341 6.88 13.49 -17.14
CA GLY A 341 8.29 13.62 -17.44
C GLY A 341 9.18 13.50 -16.19
N VAL A 342 10.09 14.48 -16.01
CA VAL A 342 10.99 14.54 -14.85
C VAL A 342 10.27 14.66 -13.51
N ALA A 343 9.01 15.12 -13.50
CA ALA A 343 8.20 15.20 -12.28
C ALA A 343 7.88 13.81 -11.69
N ASN A 344 7.98 12.75 -12.48
CA ASN A 344 7.86 11.36 -11.98
C ASN A 344 8.91 11.02 -10.92
N GLY A 345 10.04 11.74 -10.83
CA GLY A 345 10.99 11.62 -9.73
C GLY A 345 10.37 11.91 -8.35
N ASN A 346 9.26 12.66 -8.30
CA ASN A 346 8.47 12.92 -7.10
C ASN A 346 7.48 11.81 -6.75
N ALA A 347 7.32 10.78 -7.58
CA ALA A 347 6.32 9.76 -7.34
C ALA A 347 6.53 9.09 -5.97
N SER A 348 5.50 9.10 -5.14
CA SER A 348 5.59 8.66 -3.75
C SER A 348 6.09 7.22 -3.62
N ARG A 349 5.79 6.37 -4.60
CA ARG A 349 6.26 4.97 -4.66
C ARG A 349 7.77 4.80 -4.72
N TYR A 350 8.52 5.81 -5.18
CA TYR A 350 9.98 5.73 -5.32
C TYR A 350 10.74 6.28 -4.11
N THR A 351 10.09 7.02 -3.24
CA THR A 351 10.74 7.70 -2.10
C THR A 351 11.42 6.73 -1.13
N ILE A 352 10.91 5.51 -1.03
CA ILE A 352 11.46 4.45 -0.17
C ILE A 352 12.93 4.11 -0.55
N PHE A 353 13.26 4.09 -1.85
CA PHE A 353 14.62 3.80 -2.31
C PHE A 353 15.53 5.03 -2.25
N GLY A 354 14.98 6.23 -2.55
CA GLY A 354 15.71 7.50 -2.40
C GLY A 354 16.13 7.78 -0.97
N SER A 355 15.35 7.30 0.01
CA SER A 355 15.61 7.50 1.44
C SER A 355 16.93 6.89 1.93
N TYR A 356 17.50 5.89 1.23
CA TYR A 356 18.80 5.31 1.59
C TYR A 356 19.93 6.34 1.57
N LEU A 357 19.90 7.33 0.68
CA LEU A 357 20.91 8.39 0.68
C LEU A 357 20.91 9.19 2.00
N LEU A 358 19.73 9.56 2.47
CA LEU A 358 19.56 10.26 3.74
C LEU A 358 19.88 9.36 4.94
N LEU A 359 19.40 8.12 4.95
CA LEU A 359 19.65 7.14 6.01
C LEU A 359 21.15 6.84 6.17
N GLY A 360 21.88 6.67 5.07
CA GLY A 360 23.33 6.45 5.10
C GLY A 360 24.08 7.57 5.80
N GLN A 361 23.69 8.82 5.54
CA GLN A 361 24.26 10.00 6.20
C GLN A 361 23.90 10.06 7.69
N VAL A 362 22.64 9.77 8.04
CA VAL A 362 22.18 9.74 9.45
C VAL A 362 23.01 8.73 10.27
N TYR A 363 23.21 7.53 9.75
CA TYR A 363 24.00 6.50 10.42
C TYR A 363 25.48 6.86 10.54
N TYR A 364 26.05 7.42 9.47
CA TYR A 364 27.47 7.79 9.49
C TYR A 364 27.74 8.92 10.48
N VAL A 365 26.90 9.97 10.45
CA VAL A 365 27.00 11.10 11.39
C VAL A 365 26.80 10.64 12.83
N GLY A 366 25.79 9.79 13.08
CA GLY A 366 25.54 9.21 14.40
C GLY A 366 26.76 8.44 14.93
N ALA A 367 27.36 7.58 14.11
CA ALA A 367 28.57 6.84 14.48
C ALA A 367 29.78 7.77 14.69
N ALA A 368 29.97 8.78 13.86
CA ALA A 368 31.06 9.74 13.97
C ALA A 368 31.00 10.55 15.28
N LEU A 369 29.79 10.96 15.67
CA LEU A 369 29.56 11.67 16.94
C LEU A 369 29.86 10.80 18.16
N VAL A 370 29.48 9.51 18.12
CA VAL A 370 29.72 8.58 19.23
C VAL A 370 31.21 8.23 19.36
N GLN A 371 31.88 8.03 18.23
CA GLN A 371 33.28 7.59 18.20
C GLN A 371 34.28 8.76 18.22
N GLY A 372 33.79 10.00 18.29
CA GLY A 372 34.63 11.19 18.41
C GLY A 372 35.54 11.46 17.20
N TRP A 373 35.15 11.03 15.99
CA TRP A 373 36.02 11.11 14.80
C TRP A 373 36.42 12.54 14.41
N TRP A 374 35.64 13.53 14.82
CA TRP A 374 35.88 14.95 14.47
C TRP A 374 36.60 15.73 15.58
N GLY A 375 37.26 15.02 16.55
CA GLY A 375 38.12 15.60 17.59
C GLY A 375 37.38 15.97 18.88
N GLU A 376 38.14 15.99 20.01
CA GLU A 376 37.54 16.20 21.34
C GLU A 376 37.28 17.68 21.69
N GLN A 377 38.07 18.60 21.19
CA GLN A 377 38.13 19.92 21.80
C GLN A 377 37.30 21.02 21.13
N ALA A 378 37.21 21.10 19.84
CA ALA A 378 36.53 22.23 19.20
C ALA A 378 35.10 21.95 18.76
N HIS A 379 34.78 20.68 18.56
CA HIS A 379 33.57 20.33 17.86
C HIS A 379 32.55 19.57 18.71
N SER A 380 32.92 19.17 19.93
CA SER A 380 32.08 18.28 20.71
C SER A 380 30.78 18.94 21.20
N ILE A 381 30.82 20.10 21.77
CA ILE A 381 29.64 20.74 22.38
C ILE A 381 28.84 21.50 21.31
N LEU A 382 29.50 22.32 20.50
CA LEU A 382 28.80 23.12 19.48
C LEU A 382 28.23 22.28 18.37
N ALA A 383 29.02 21.34 17.80
CA ALA A 383 28.57 20.45 16.76
C ALA A 383 27.42 19.53 17.23
N ARG A 384 27.53 18.98 18.44
CA ARG A 384 26.42 18.22 19.05
C ARG A 384 25.17 19.09 19.23
N ARG A 385 25.30 20.32 19.75
CA ARG A 385 24.17 21.23 19.88
C ARG A 385 23.53 21.55 18.53
N VAL A 386 24.34 21.85 17.51
CA VAL A 386 23.84 22.10 16.15
C VAL A 386 23.10 20.88 15.60
N VAL A 387 23.65 19.65 15.72
CA VAL A 387 22.98 18.42 15.27
C VAL A 387 21.67 18.21 16.01
N PHE A 388 21.62 18.42 17.34
CA PHE A 388 20.38 18.28 18.11
C PHE A 388 19.33 19.34 17.73
N VAL A 389 19.74 20.58 17.47
CA VAL A 389 18.82 21.65 17.03
C VAL A 389 18.28 21.34 15.63
N LEU A 390 19.14 20.91 14.70
CA LEU A 390 18.71 20.52 13.36
C LEU A 390 17.80 19.26 13.39
N ALA A 391 18.13 18.26 14.21
CA ALA A 391 17.28 17.09 14.39
C ALA A 391 15.92 17.47 15.01
N GLY A 392 15.88 18.37 15.97
CA GLY A 392 14.65 18.91 16.55
C GLY A 392 13.80 19.66 15.52
N PHE A 393 14.42 20.54 14.74
CA PHE A 393 13.74 21.26 13.65
C PHE A 393 13.18 20.27 12.61
N PHE A 394 13.99 19.29 12.19
CA PHE A 394 13.58 18.25 11.26
C PHE A 394 12.40 17.44 11.81
N ALA A 395 12.45 17.04 13.07
CA ALA A 395 11.35 16.31 13.70
C ALA A 395 10.06 17.15 13.74
N CYS A 396 10.14 18.42 14.12
CA CYS A 396 8.98 19.32 14.13
C CYS A 396 8.38 19.50 12.73
N ALA A 397 9.22 19.75 11.72
CA ALA A 397 8.77 19.87 10.33
C ALA A 397 8.11 18.56 9.84
N ALA A 398 8.71 17.41 10.15
CA ALA A 398 8.16 16.11 9.83
C ALA A 398 6.79 15.88 10.47
N PHE A 399 6.61 16.16 11.76
CA PHE A 399 5.30 16.02 12.42
C PHE A 399 4.22 16.92 11.80
N VAL A 400 4.57 18.16 11.40
CA VAL A 400 3.65 19.02 10.66
C VAL A 400 3.27 18.40 9.31
N SER A 401 4.24 17.82 8.60
CA SER A 401 4.01 17.12 7.32
C SER A 401 3.14 15.90 7.48
N TYR A 402 3.30 15.11 8.56
CA TYR A 402 2.41 13.98 8.90
C TYR A 402 0.97 14.44 9.11
N GLY A 403 0.75 15.53 9.84
CA GLY A 403 -0.60 16.09 10.03
C GLY A 403 -1.26 16.53 8.72
N ARG A 404 -0.50 17.13 7.81
CA ARG A 404 -0.99 17.52 6.47
C ARG A 404 -1.29 16.34 5.59
N ALA A 405 -0.46 15.32 5.64
CA ALA A 405 -0.61 14.11 4.83
C ALA A 405 -1.84 13.28 5.19
N TRP A 406 -2.41 13.46 6.39
CA TRP A 406 -3.65 12.78 6.77
C TRP A 406 -4.79 12.98 5.76
N ARG A 407 -4.84 14.15 5.10
CA ARG A 407 -5.82 14.43 4.05
C ARG A 407 -5.71 13.47 2.86
N VAL A 408 -4.50 13.06 2.49
CA VAL A 408 -4.29 12.08 1.41
C VAL A 408 -4.88 10.72 1.77
N TYR A 409 -4.74 10.32 3.03
CA TYR A 409 -5.35 9.08 3.51
C TYR A 409 -6.88 9.19 3.63
N ALA A 410 -7.40 10.37 3.93
CA ALA A 410 -8.84 10.62 3.90
C ALA A 410 -9.40 10.52 2.48
N ASP A 411 -8.72 11.12 1.47
CA ASP A 411 -9.10 10.97 0.06
C ASP A 411 -9.04 9.49 -0.38
N ALA A 412 -8.00 8.76 0.03
CA ALA A 412 -7.85 7.35 -0.28
C ALA A 412 -8.98 6.51 0.37
N HIS A 413 -9.44 6.88 1.57
CA HIS A 413 -10.58 6.26 2.21
C HIS A 413 -11.87 6.45 1.40
N GLU A 414 -12.16 7.68 1.00
CA GLU A 414 -13.34 7.99 0.16
C GLU A 414 -13.26 7.29 -1.19
N PHE A 415 -12.08 7.29 -1.79
CA PHE A 415 -11.83 6.56 -3.03
C PHE A 415 -12.07 5.05 -2.88
N ASN A 416 -11.56 4.41 -1.81
CA ASN A 416 -11.81 3.00 -1.52
C ASN A 416 -13.30 2.71 -1.34
N ARG A 417 -14.02 3.61 -0.65
CA ARG A 417 -15.47 3.49 -0.48
C ARG A 417 -16.19 3.51 -1.83
N SER A 418 -15.87 4.47 -2.70
CA SER A 418 -16.42 4.56 -4.05
C SER A 418 -16.05 3.32 -4.88
N LEU A 419 -14.79 2.90 -4.82
CA LEU A 419 -14.31 1.72 -5.53
C LEU A 419 -15.05 0.44 -5.09
N ALA A 420 -15.24 0.24 -3.78
CA ALA A 420 -15.96 -0.91 -3.25
C ALA A 420 -17.42 -0.94 -3.72
N GLN A 421 -18.05 0.22 -3.88
CA GLN A 421 -19.43 0.33 -4.36
C GLN A 421 -19.58 -0.16 -5.80
N THR A 422 -18.58 0.03 -6.67
CA THR A 422 -18.63 -0.48 -8.05
C THR A 422 -18.78 -1.99 -8.10
N TYR A 423 -18.27 -2.71 -7.09
CA TYR A 423 -18.45 -4.16 -6.97
C TYR A 423 -19.83 -4.55 -6.41
N VAL A 424 -20.47 -3.68 -5.62
CA VAL A 424 -21.83 -3.92 -5.11
C VAL A 424 -22.83 -3.97 -6.24
N TRP A 425 -22.69 -3.10 -7.25
CA TRP A 425 -23.61 -2.99 -8.40
C TRP A 425 -23.40 -4.09 -9.47
N GLY A 426 -22.58 -5.10 -9.20
CA GLY A 426 -22.52 -6.30 -10.01
C GLY A 426 -21.74 -6.16 -11.32
N LEU A 427 -22.13 -6.94 -12.33
CA LEU A 427 -21.37 -7.17 -13.56
C LEU A 427 -21.52 -6.08 -14.63
N ASP A 428 -22.57 -5.26 -14.53
CA ASP A 428 -22.80 -4.25 -15.57
C ASP A 428 -21.74 -3.14 -15.45
N PRO A 429 -21.07 -2.80 -16.57
CA PRO A 429 -20.07 -1.74 -16.56
C PRO A 429 -20.71 -0.41 -16.18
N VAL A 430 -20.13 0.26 -15.19
CA VAL A 430 -20.52 1.59 -14.74
C VAL A 430 -19.41 2.58 -15.06
N PRO A 431 -19.69 3.90 -15.18
CA PRO A 431 -18.65 4.90 -15.48
C PRO A 431 -17.47 4.86 -14.50
N GLU A 432 -17.74 4.51 -13.25
CA GLU A 432 -16.78 4.38 -12.16
C GLU A 432 -15.84 3.19 -12.34
N ASP A 433 -16.15 2.22 -13.18
CA ASP A 433 -15.28 1.08 -13.48
C ASP A 433 -13.90 1.51 -14.02
N ARG A 434 -13.83 2.68 -14.67
CA ARG A 434 -12.56 3.31 -15.07
C ARG A 434 -11.59 3.52 -13.91
N PHE A 435 -12.10 3.63 -12.69
CA PHE A 435 -11.26 3.72 -11.49
C PHE A 435 -10.65 2.37 -11.10
N ILE A 436 -11.35 1.26 -11.40
CA ILE A 436 -10.81 -0.09 -11.16
C ILE A 436 -9.69 -0.38 -12.16
N HIS A 437 -9.92 -0.11 -13.44
CA HIS A 437 -8.94 -0.26 -14.51
C HIS A 437 -9.34 0.59 -15.73
N PRO A 438 -8.37 1.19 -16.46
CA PRO A 438 -8.67 2.04 -17.63
C PRO A 438 -9.42 1.34 -18.76
N ARG A 439 -9.35 0.01 -18.84
CA ARG A 439 -10.02 -0.81 -19.86
C ARG A 439 -11.33 -1.39 -19.30
N PRO A 440 -12.49 -0.92 -19.72
CA PRO A 440 -13.79 -1.42 -19.20
C PRO A 440 -13.99 -2.92 -19.40
N GLU A 441 -13.45 -3.48 -20.50
CA GLU A 441 -13.55 -4.91 -20.80
C GLU A 441 -12.79 -5.75 -19.74
N ALA A 442 -11.62 -5.28 -19.29
CA ALA A 442 -10.85 -5.93 -18.25
C ALA A 442 -11.60 -5.93 -16.92
N VAL A 443 -12.31 -4.85 -16.61
CA VAL A 443 -13.14 -4.76 -15.39
C VAL A 443 -14.35 -5.70 -15.48
N ALA A 444 -15.03 -5.73 -16.61
CA ALA A 444 -16.15 -6.63 -16.82
C ALA A 444 -15.73 -8.09 -16.69
N TYR A 445 -14.58 -8.45 -17.30
CA TYR A 445 -13.99 -9.77 -17.16
C TYR A 445 -13.63 -10.08 -15.71
N LEU A 446 -12.92 -9.16 -15.02
CA LEU A 446 -12.54 -9.32 -13.62
C LEU A 446 -13.76 -9.56 -12.72
N LYS A 447 -14.76 -8.70 -12.80
CA LYS A 447 -15.98 -8.82 -11.99
C LYS A 447 -16.68 -10.17 -12.23
N ARG A 448 -16.79 -10.58 -13.50
CA ARG A 448 -17.39 -11.86 -13.88
C ARG A 448 -16.62 -13.05 -13.30
N GLN A 449 -15.29 -13.05 -13.41
CA GLN A 449 -14.46 -14.12 -12.86
C GLN A 449 -14.51 -14.16 -11.33
N LEU A 450 -14.43 -13.01 -10.69
CA LEU A 450 -14.58 -12.92 -9.23
C LEU A 450 -15.90 -13.47 -8.75
N GLN A 451 -16.98 -13.22 -9.49
CA GLN A 451 -18.30 -13.74 -9.16
C GLN A 451 -18.42 -15.23 -9.41
N LEU A 452 -17.92 -15.73 -10.57
CA LEU A 452 -17.96 -17.16 -10.92
C LEU A 452 -17.11 -18.01 -9.96
N LEU A 453 -15.95 -17.50 -9.57
CA LEU A 453 -15.01 -18.17 -8.68
C LEU A 453 -15.25 -17.85 -7.20
N GLU A 454 -16.22 -17.00 -6.90
CA GLU A 454 -16.58 -16.60 -5.54
C GLU A 454 -15.40 -16.03 -4.75
N LEU A 455 -14.69 -15.06 -5.36
CA LEU A 455 -13.47 -14.48 -4.83
C LEU A 455 -13.65 -13.02 -4.40
N GLY A 456 -12.79 -12.56 -3.52
CA GLY A 456 -12.68 -11.17 -3.09
C GLY A 456 -14.00 -10.54 -2.64
N PRO A 457 -14.51 -9.49 -3.34
CA PRO A 457 -15.81 -8.88 -3.02
C PRO A 457 -16.98 -9.85 -3.08
N TYR A 458 -16.89 -10.89 -3.87
CA TYR A 458 -17.92 -11.93 -4.02
C TYR A 458 -17.56 -13.22 -3.29
N GLY A 459 -16.35 -13.32 -2.71
CA GLY A 459 -15.82 -14.54 -2.09
C GLY A 459 -16.54 -14.92 -0.81
N ASN A 460 -16.74 -16.22 -0.68
CA ASN A 460 -16.89 -16.95 0.58
C ASN A 460 -16.77 -18.44 0.32
N ARG A 461 -16.12 -19.12 1.25
CA ARG A 461 -16.04 -20.58 1.24
C ARG A 461 -17.46 -21.15 1.28
N ALA A 462 -17.85 -21.83 0.22
CA ALA A 462 -19.11 -22.54 -0.01
C ALA A 462 -20.33 -21.92 0.71
N TYR A 463 -21.29 -21.40 -0.03
CA TYR A 463 -22.57 -20.99 0.53
C TYR A 463 -23.73 -21.61 -0.23
N VAL A 464 -24.83 -21.70 0.46
CA VAL A 464 -26.13 -22.08 -0.12
C VAL A 464 -26.84 -20.82 -0.54
N LYS A 465 -27.30 -20.76 -1.78
CA LYS A 465 -28.16 -19.70 -2.28
C LYS A 465 -29.60 -20.13 -2.15
N ALA A 466 -30.41 -19.28 -1.58
CA ALA A 466 -31.86 -19.44 -1.60
C ALA A 466 -32.47 -18.19 -2.23
N GLN A 467 -33.25 -18.37 -3.27
CA GLN A 467 -33.97 -17.30 -3.95
C GLN A 467 -35.42 -17.34 -3.52
N SER A 468 -35.97 -16.17 -3.19
CA SER A 468 -37.40 -16.04 -2.95
C SER A 468 -38.16 -16.42 -4.23
N PRO A 469 -39.11 -17.34 -4.17
CA PRO A 469 -39.97 -17.61 -5.31
C PRO A 469 -40.82 -16.36 -5.59
N VAL A 470 -40.75 -15.88 -6.83
CA VAL A 470 -41.54 -14.73 -7.28
C VAL A 470 -42.35 -15.11 -8.52
N GLY A 471 -43.53 -14.52 -8.64
CA GLY A 471 -44.39 -14.67 -9.80
C GLY A 471 -44.02 -13.70 -10.93
N SER A 472 -45.03 -13.24 -11.65
CA SER A 472 -44.85 -12.29 -12.73
C SER A 472 -44.48 -10.91 -12.22
N PHE A 473 -43.59 -10.22 -12.97
CA PHE A 473 -43.30 -8.80 -12.72
C PHE A 473 -44.57 -7.95 -12.85
N SER A 474 -44.78 -7.09 -11.88
CA SER A 474 -45.96 -6.20 -11.85
C SER A 474 -45.58 -4.73 -12.14
N LYS A 475 -44.94 -4.07 -11.19
CA LYS A 475 -44.54 -2.67 -11.31
C LYS A 475 -43.32 -2.34 -10.44
N PRO A 476 -42.57 -1.28 -10.75
CA PRO A 476 -41.54 -0.81 -9.83
C PRO A 476 -42.13 0.05 -8.72
N VAL A 477 -41.46 0.06 -7.54
CA VAL A 477 -41.67 1.05 -6.47
C VAL A 477 -40.37 1.84 -6.32
N TYR A 478 -40.46 3.14 -6.52
CA TYR A 478 -39.29 4.02 -6.42
C TYR A 478 -39.03 4.41 -4.95
N LEU A 479 -37.74 4.33 -4.57
CA LEU A 479 -37.28 4.67 -3.24
C LEU A 479 -37.13 6.18 -3.08
N SER A 480 -37.69 6.75 -2.04
CA SER A 480 -37.55 8.18 -1.71
C SER A 480 -37.29 8.36 -0.21
N ALA A 481 -36.99 9.58 0.20
CA ALA A 481 -36.80 9.91 1.61
C ALA A 481 -38.07 9.75 2.44
N ALA A 482 -39.22 9.93 1.80
CA ALA A 482 -40.55 9.81 2.47
C ALA A 482 -41.08 8.37 2.49
N ARG A 483 -40.42 7.44 1.77
CA ARG A 483 -40.91 6.08 1.60
C ARG A 483 -39.90 5.04 2.03
N THR A 484 -40.23 4.23 3.02
CA THR A 484 -39.46 3.05 3.40
C THR A 484 -40.17 1.79 2.97
N VAL A 485 -39.51 0.97 2.16
CA VAL A 485 -40.02 -0.33 1.71
C VAL A 485 -39.44 -1.41 2.60
N ARG A 486 -40.29 -2.26 3.20
CA ARG A 486 -39.86 -3.32 4.12
C ARG A 486 -40.31 -4.67 3.60
N GLN A 487 -39.44 -5.64 3.60
CA GLN A 487 -39.77 -7.03 3.30
C GLN A 487 -39.22 -7.96 4.36
N ARG A 488 -40.08 -8.85 4.85
CA ARG A 488 -39.69 -9.94 5.76
C ARG A 488 -39.32 -11.17 4.95
N PHE A 489 -38.37 -11.92 5.46
CA PHE A 489 -38.02 -13.22 4.95
C PHE A 489 -37.54 -14.14 6.08
N VAL A 490 -37.73 -15.44 5.90
CA VAL A 490 -37.23 -16.47 6.81
C VAL A 490 -35.90 -16.99 6.26
N ALA A 491 -34.86 -17.02 7.08
CA ALA A 491 -33.59 -17.61 6.67
C ALA A 491 -33.75 -19.13 6.59
N THR A 492 -33.39 -19.69 5.45
CA THR A 492 -33.55 -21.12 5.14
C THR A 492 -32.40 -21.97 5.65
N ASP A 493 -31.26 -21.35 5.96
CA ASP A 493 -30.07 -22.03 6.47
C ASP A 493 -29.31 -21.15 7.48
N ASP A 494 -28.32 -21.70 8.16
CA ASP A 494 -27.44 -21.00 9.08
C ASP A 494 -26.34 -20.26 8.30
N GLY A 495 -25.76 -19.25 8.94
CA GLY A 495 -24.66 -18.49 8.35
C GLY A 495 -25.10 -17.44 7.33
N LEU A 496 -26.25 -16.80 7.51
CA LEU A 496 -26.70 -15.70 6.65
C LEU A 496 -25.62 -14.62 6.54
N LYS A 497 -25.20 -14.30 5.33
CA LYS A 497 -24.06 -13.41 5.08
C LYS A 497 -24.28 -12.39 3.96
N ARG A 498 -25.19 -12.67 3.02
CA ARG A 498 -25.48 -11.76 1.92
C ARG A 498 -26.96 -11.75 1.57
N LEU A 499 -27.37 -10.60 1.10
CA LEU A 499 -28.66 -10.38 0.45
C LEU A 499 -28.42 -9.73 -0.90
N SER A 500 -29.04 -10.26 -1.95
CA SER A 500 -28.99 -9.66 -3.27
C SER A 500 -30.39 -9.34 -3.75
N LEU A 501 -30.58 -8.17 -4.31
CA LEU A 501 -31.85 -7.68 -4.84
C LEU A 501 -31.64 -6.89 -6.12
N LYS A 502 -32.65 -6.93 -7.01
CA LYS A 502 -32.63 -6.19 -8.27
C LYS A 502 -33.20 -4.81 -8.10
N PHE A 503 -32.71 -3.89 -8.89
CA PHE A 503 -33.21 -2.52 -9.00
C PHE A 503 -33.55 -2.19 -10.46
N VAL A 504 -34.49 -1.29 -10.64
CA VAL A 504 -34.83 -0.69 -11.93
C VAL A 504 -34.57 0.80 -11.87
N THR A 505 -34.28 1.40 -13.01
CA THR A 505 -34.03 2.84 -13.11
C THR A 505 -35.14 3.51 -13.93
N PRO A 506 -35.53 4.75 -13.59
CA PRO A 506 -36.47 5.49 -14.41
C PRO A 506 -35.94 5.68 -15.82
N ASN A 507 -36.66 5.20 -16.82
CA ASN A 507 -36.31 5.32 -18.25
C ASN A 507 -34.91 4.76 -18.61
N GLY A 508 -34.40 3.76 -17.88
CA GLY A 508 -33.11 3.13 -18.14
C GLY A 508 -31.89 4.03 -17.89
N LYS A 509 -32.05 5.18 -17.25
CA LYS A 509 -30.95 6.11 -16.93
C LYS A 509 -30.35 5.84 -15.57
N ALA A 510 -29.02 6.00 -15.49
CA ALA A 510 -28.32 5.99 -14.20
C ALA A 510 -28.89 7.10 -13.29
N THR A 511 -29.12 6.75 -12.02
CA THR A 511 -29.70 7.64 -11.03
C THR A 511 -28.64 8.25 -10.14
N THR A 512 -28.97 9.39 -9.53
CA THR A 512 -28.23 9.99 -8.43
C THR A 512 -28.98 9.74 -7.12
N GLY A 513 -28.30 9.71 -6.00
CA GLY A 513 -28.92 9.51 -4.68
C GLY A 513 -28.28 8.35 -3.92
N VAL A 514 -28.79 8.09 -2.74
CA VAL A 514 -28.30 7.06 -1.83
C VAL A 514 -29.45 6.11 -1.49
N VAL A 515 -29.20 4.80 -1.59
CA VAL A 515 -30.07 3.76 -1.05
C VAL A 515 -29.61 3.45 0.38
N ARG A 516 -30.47 3.73 1.35
CA ARG A 516 -30.26 3.33 2.74
C ARG A 516 -30.92 1.99 2.97
N TRP A 517 -30.22 1.11 3.63
CA TRP A 517 -30.73 -0.20 3.96
C TRP A 517 -30.49 -0.55 5.43
N GLN A 518 -31.39 -1.30 6.00
CA GLN A 518 -31.32 -1.82 7.36
C GLN A 518 -31.88 -3.23 7.40
N LEU A 519 -31.14 -4.13 8.03
CA LEU A 519 -31.60 -5.50 8.33
C LEU A 519 -31.76 -5.64 9.83
N SER A 520 -32.94 -6.12 10.25
CA SER A 520 -33.24 -6.40 11.64
C SER A 520 -33.83 -7.80 11.79
N GLU A 521 -33.58 -8.47 12.90
CA GLU A 521 -34.35 -9.66 13.27
C GLU A 521 -35.71 -9.22 13.79
N VAL A 522 -36.79 -9.88 13.36
CA VAL A 522 -38.16 -9.52 13.80
C VAL A 522 -38.29 -9.75 15.31
N GLY A 523 -38.66 -8.71 16.02
CA GLY A 523 -38.72 -8.71 17.50
C GLY A 523 -37.47 -8.10 18.17
N SER A 524 -36.42 -7.81 17.44
CA SER A 524 -35.24 -7.08 17.95
C SER A 524 -35.44 -5.56 17.84
N GLN A 525 -35.03 -4.81 18.87
CA GLN A 525 -35.04 -3.34 18.84
C GLN A 525 -33.82 -2.77 18.11
N GLU A 526 -32.73 -3.52 18.02
CA GLU A 526 -31.51 -3.08 17.35
C GLU A 526 -31.36 -3.72 15.97
N PRO A 527 -30.91 -2.94 14.96
CA PRO A 527 -30.63 -3.51 13.65
C PRO A 527 -29.39 -4.40 13.70
N LEU A 528 -29.48 -5.55 13.03
CA LEU A 528 -28.37 -6.47 12.84
C LEU A 528 -27.26 -5.84 11.97
N ALA A 529 -27.68 -5.13 10.92
CA ALA A 529 -26.80 -4.42 10.01
C ALA A 529 -27.54 -3.26 9.34
N ARG A 530 -26.80 -2.25 8.95
CA ARG A 530 -27.28 -1.12 8.17
C ARG A 530 -26.17 -0.54 7.30
N GLY A 531 -26.53 0.17 6.26
CA GLY A 531 -25.58 0.84 5.40
C GLY A 531 -26.24 1.72 4.35
N ASP A 532 -25.42 2.50 3.69
CA ASP A 532 -25.79 3.36 2.60
C ASP A 532 -25.04 2.91 1.34
N VAL A 533 -25.74 2.92 0.19
CA VAL A 533 -25.16 2.60 -1.11
C VAL A 533 -25.53 3.71 -2.08
N GLU A 534 -24.52 4.32 -2.71
CA GLU A 534 -24.77 5.35 -3.74
C GLU A 534 -25.45 4.72 -4.96
N ALA A 535 -26.51 5.37 -5.42
CA ALA A 535 -27.30 4.93 -6.56
C ALA A 535 -26.68 5.34 -7.90
N GLY A 536 -25.75 6.29 -7.87
CA GLY A 536 -25.03 6.74 -9.07
C GLY A 536 -24.31 5.58 -9.76
N GLY A 537 -24.52 5.40 -11.04
CA GLY A 537 -23.96 4.30 -11.80
C GLY A 537 -24.83 3.02 -11.86
N ALA A 538 -25.90 2.94 -11.12
CA ALA A 538 -26.86 1.84 -11.27
C ALA A 538 -27.52 1.86 -12.64
N ARG A 539 -27.60 0.68 -13.28
CA ARG A 539 -28.32 0.50 -14.55
C ARG A 539 -29.65 -0.19 -14.31
N ASP A 540 -30.49 -0.13 -15.32
CA ASP A 540 -31.75 -0.86 -15.28
C ASP A 540 -31.51 -2.36 -15.09
N TRP A 541 -32.25 -2.97 -14.18
CA TRP A 541 -32.11 -4.35 -13.73
C TRP A 541 -30.77 -4.69 -13.04
N ALA A 542 -30.04 -3.69 -12.54
CA ALA A 542 -28.83 -3.94 -11.77
C ALA A 542 -29.12 -4.72 -10.48
N THR A 543 -28.22 -5.64 -10.13
CA THR A 543 -28.29 -6.41 -8.88
C THR A 543 -27.38 -5.77 -7.84
N MET A 544 -27.95 -5.37 -6.69
CA MET A 544 -27.21 -4.92 -5.51
C MET A 544 -26.99 -6.08 -4.55
N THR A 545 -25.76 -6.26 -4.09
CA THR A 545 -25.42 -7.28 -3.07
C THR A 545 -25.02 -6.62 -1.75
N LEU A 546 -25.82 -6.85 -0.71
CA LEU A 546 -25.58 -6.37 0.65
C LEU A 546 -24.76 -7.42 1.42
N ARG A 547 -23.64 -7.01 1.98
CA ARG A 547 -22.86 -7.85 2.89
C ARG A 547 -23.31 -7.65 4.31
N LEU A 548 -23.56 -8.75 4.99
CA LEU A 548 -23.99 -8.78 6.37
C LEU A 548 -22.84 -9.23 7.28
N PRO A 549 -22.85 -8.85 8.56
CA PRO A 549 -22.08 -9.57 9.55
C PRO A 549 -22.52 -11.04 9.55
N TYR A 550 -21.60 -11.95 9.81
CA TYR A 550 -21.88 -13.39 9.81
C TYR A 550 -22.90 -13.75 10.90
N VAL A 551 -24.09 -14.20 10.49
CA VAL A 551 -25.16 -14.59 11.41
C VAL A 551 -25.15 -16.09 11.61
N VAL A 552 -24.47 -16.56 12.66
CA VAL A 552 -24.17 -17.98 12.90
C VAL A 552 -25.42 -18.86 12.96
N ALA A 553 -26.44 -18.46 13.70
CA ALA A 553 -27.67 -19.23 13.91
C ALA A 553 -28.86 -18.55 13.25
N SER A 554 -28.85 -18.42 11.93
CA SER A 554 -29.89 -17.70 11.17
C SER A 554 -31.09 -18.58 10.80
N ARG A 555 -30.92 -19.90 10.68
CA ARG A 555 -31.94 -20.81 10.18
C ARG A 555 -33.25 -20.73 10.96
N GLY A 556 -34.35 -20.57 10.23
CA GLY A 556 -35.68 -20.46 10.78
C GLY A 556 -36.02 -19.14 11.43
N ARG A 557 -35.08 -18.21 11.56
CA ARG A 557 -35.31 -16.86 12.07
C ARG A 557 -35.91 -15.97 10.99
N THR A 558 -36.75 -15.04 11.39
CA THR A 558 -37.36 -14.07 10.48
C THR A 558 -36.65 -12.75 10.57
N TYR A 559 -36.26 -12.24 9.43
CA TYR A 559 -35.57 -10.96 9.26
C TYR A 559 -36.44 -10.00 8.48
N GLU A 560 -36.28 -8.69 8.75
CA GLU A 560 -36.90 -7.61 8.01
C GLU A 560 -35.80 -6.75 7.36
N LEU A 561 -35.84 -6.65 6.03
CA LEU A 561 -35.03 -5.73 5.26
C LEU A 561 -35.85 -4.48 4.98
N ALA A 562 -35.35 -3.32 5.42
CA ALA A 562 -35.93 -2.00 5.16
C ALA A 562 -35.03 -1.24 4.17
N LEU A 563 -35.63 -0.63 3.17
CA LEU A 563 -34.96 0.14 2.12
C LEU A 563 -35.61 1.50 1.96
N SER A 564 -34.82 2.57 1.90
CA SER A 564 -35.27 3.93 1.59
C SER A 564 -34.25 4.62 0.68
N GLY A 565 -34.62 5.70 0.04
CA GLY A 565 -33.75 6.45 -0.87
C GLY A 565 -33.71 7.94 -0.56
N THR A 566 -32.72 8.65 -1.09
CA THR A 566 -32.59 10.11 -0.99
C THR A 566 -32.89 10.84 -2.30
N GLY A 567 -33.16 10.10 -3.38
CA GLY A 567 -33.45 10.69 -4.71
C GLY A 567 -34.88 11.24 -4.81
N GLU A 568 -35.10 12.16 -5.75
CA GLU A 568 -36.44 12.53 -6.20
C GLU A 568 -37.04 11.39 -7.03
N ASP A 569 -38.38 11.29 -7.09
CA ASP A 569 -39.08 10.18 -7.78
C ASP A 569 -38.66 9.98 -9.24
N SER A 570 -38.26 11.06 -9.93
CA SER A 570 -37.78 11.00 -11.32
C SER A 570 -36.38 10.45 -11.51
N THR A 571 -35.57 10.36 -10.45
CA THR A 571 -34.18 9.92 -10.45
C THR A 571 -33.91 8.78 -9.46
N ALA A 572 -34.90 8.43 -8.65
CA ALA A 572 -34.77 7.40 -7.62
C ALA A 572 -34.66 6.00 -8.22
N LEU A 573 -33.90 5.14 -7.57
CA LEU A 573 -33.92 3.70 -7.87
C LEU A 573 -35.27 3.10 -7.50
N GLY A 574 -35.79 2.25 -8.37
CA GLY A 574 -36.99 1.47 -8.14
C GLY A 574 -36.67 0.03 -7.77
N LEU A 575 -37.53 -0.53 -6.93
CA LEU A 575 -37.55 -1.97 -6.64
C LEU A 575 -38.56 -2.63 -7.55
N PRO A 576 -38.20 -3.62 -8.37
CA PRO A 576 -39.15 -4.38 -9.16
C PRO A 576 -40.03 -5.21 -8.22
N LEU A 577 -41.34 -5.06 -8.33
CA LEU A 577 -42.32 -5.82 -7.55
C LEU A 577 -42.92 -6.94 -8.40
N TYR A 578 -43.08 -8.08 -7.77
CA TYR A 578 -43.59 -9.30 -8.37
C TYR A 578 -44.84 -9.77 -7.64
N GLU A 579 -45.69 -10.50 -8.33
CA GLU A 579 -46.81 -11.18 -7.70
C GLU A 579 -46.28 -12.32 -6.79
N PRO A 580 -46.82 -12.51 -5.60
CA PRO A 580 -46.43 -13.61 -4.74
C PRO A 580 -46.89 -14.96 -5.34
N VAL A 581 -46.10 -16.00 -5.14
CA VAL A 581 -46.52 -17.36 -5.48
C VAL A 581 -47.39 -17.90 -4.35
N GLU A 582 -48.65 -18.27 -4.62
CA GLU A 582 -49.67 -18.62 -3.63
C GLU A 582 -49.26 -19.68 -2.61
N SER A 583 -48.31 -20.55 -2.93
CA SER A 583 -47.88 -21.66 -2.08
C SER A 583 -46.72 -21.34 -1.12
N SER A 584 -46.22 -20.10 -1.08
CA SER A 584 -44.89 -19.87 -0.48
C SER A 584 -44.91 -19.40 0.97
N GLY A 585 -46.10 -19.07 1.55
CA GLY A 585 -46.16 -18.51 2.91
C GLY A 585 -45.33 -17.25 3.11
N GLN A 586 -45.03 -16.55 2.02
CA GLN A 586 -44.02 -15.49 1.98
C GLN A 586 -44.52 -14.16 2.59
N PRO A 587 -43.57 -13.45 3.17
CA PRO A 587 -43.84 -12.19 3.84
C PRO A 587 -44.22 -11.07 2.88
N VAL A 588 -45.16 -10.31 3.30
CA VAL A 588 -45.78 -9.18 2.60
C VAL A 588 -44.84 -7.99 2.60
N LEU A 589 -44.78 -7.29 1.47
CA LEU A 589 -44.13 -5.98 1.38
C LEU A 589 -44.95 -4.96 2.20
N LEU A 590 -44.31 -4.29 3.13
CA LEU A 590 -44.88 -3.20 3.93
C LEU A 590 -44.29 -1.86 3.45
N SER A 591 -45.10 -0.85 3.29
CA SER A 591 -44.67 0.53 3.03
C SER A 591 -45.19 1.48 4.09
N ASP A 592 -44.39 2.42 4.55
CA ASP A 592 -44.76 3.37 5.60
C ASP A 592 -45.74 4.45 5.12
N ASP A 593 -45.98 4.60 3.79
CA ASP A 593 -46.87 5.58 3.21
C ASP A 593 -48.37 5.18 3.20
N GLY A 594 -48.69 4.05 3.81
CA GLY A 594 -50.09 3.62 4.01
C GLY A 594 -50.81 3.12 2.76
N ASP A 595 -50.12 2.95 1.63
CA ASP A 595 -50.72 2.41 0.42
C ASP A 595 -50.96 0.89 0.52
N ALA A 596 -52.21 0.53 0.85
CA ALA A 596 -52.62 -0.85 1.04
C ALA A 596 -52.42 -1.78 -0.19
N GLN A 597 -52.14 -1.24 -1.36
CA GLN A 597 -51.86 -2.03 -2.55
C GLN A 597 -50.48 -2.70 -2.50
N HIS A 598 -49.53 -2.17 -1.75
CA HIS A 598 -48.16 -2.74 -1.69
C HIS A 598 -48.12 -4.07 -0.92
N GLY A 599 -49.05 -4.34 -0.03
CA GLY A 599 -49.14 -5.61 0.71
C GLY A 599 -49.39 -6.86 -0.15
N ARG A 600 -49.62 -6.70 -1.45
CA ARG A 600 -49.88 -7.80 -2.39
C ARG A 600 -48.66 -8.23 -3.22
N PHE A 601 -47.52 -7.56 -3.09
CA PHE A 601 -46.35 -7.81 -3.91
C PHE A 601 -45.11 -8.14 -3.07
N VAL A 602 -44.12 -8.77 -3.69
CA VAL A 602 -42.85 -9.14 -3.07
C VAL A 602 -41.68 -8.69 -3.94
N MET A 603 -40.53 -8.41 -3.32
CA MET A 603 -39.26 -8.21 -4.01
C MET A 603 -38.60 -9.55 -4.26
N GLU A 604 -37.91 -9.70 -5.40
CA GLU A 604 -37.01 -10.81 -5.62
C GLU A 604 -35.78 -10.65 -4.72
N LEU A 605 -35.62 -11.55 -3.76
CA LEU A 605 -34.53 -11.53 -2.80
C LEU A 605 -33.73 -12.83 -2.89
N THR A 606 -32.45 -12.73 -3.09
CA THR A 606 -31.54 -13.88 -2.99
C THR A 606 -30.78 -13.78 -1.66
N THR A 607 -30.88 -14.81 -0.85
CA THR A 607 -30.15 -14.97 0.42
C THR A 607 -28.97 -15.92 0.20
N GLU A 608 -27.82 -15.60 0.77
CA GLU A 608 -26.61 -16.42 0.68
C GLU A 608 -26.10 -16.76 2.08
N TYR A 609 -25.87 -18.03 2.32
CA TYR A 609 -25.45 -18.59 3.60
C TYR A 609 -24.06 -19.19 3.49
N ALA A 610 -23.13 -18.81 4.37
CA ALA A 610 -21.82 -19.44 4.44
C ALA A 610 -21.94 -20.81 5.13
N LYS A 611 -21.34 -21.83 4.53
CA LYS A 611 -21.21 -23.17 5.12
C LYS A 611 -20.03 -23.24 6.09
#